data_39b34db8cf8aabc88f548f7a5649e452
#
_entry.id   39b34db8cf8aabc88f548f7a5649e452
#
_cell.length_a   1.000
_cell.length_b   1.000
_cell.length_c   1.000
_cell.angle_alpha   90.00
_cell.angle_beta   90.00
_cell.angle_gamma   90.00
#
_symmetry.space_group_name_H-M   'P 1'
#
loop_
_entity.id
_entity.type
_entity.pdbx_description
1 polymer ?
#
loop_
_entity_poly.entity_id
_entity_poly.type
_entity_poly.pdbx_seq_one_letter_code
_entity_poly.pdbx_strand_id
1 'polypeptide(L)'
;MTTAHLAVFWGDDGYGLEEAIDGVAARLAADGGTPPGRRRLQGSTTSAAEIAELVATSPLFGGGTLVVVADPYPLVRSEDGAAALRRTLDAVGPGNGLVFVAALERVARTPPAYVAALREGVVERGGEARELRAPTEGRFAAWIEARASERGVRLGRGAAQELARRVGGAVREADVDRRRMGQLAVSELEKLGLYRGEAEVSVDDVAALVPEAIPASGWAFLDAVGERNVRRAVTLLPGLLESVPEPVVVAQLHRRVRELAIARDAAASGSTPPQLMKLLGSGSGFVVQKLVNQSSRWAAGELEAALEGVLELDDRIKGATPSTEAQRRLAFTLWLAECVGARDRGVTA
;
A
#
# COMPACT_ATOMS: atom_id res chain seq x y z
N MET A 1 -35.96 -4.53 -19.79
CA MET A 1 -35.73 -5.84 -19.08
C MET A 1 -34.45 -5.69 -18.27
N THR A 2 -34.54 -5.74 -16.97
CA THR A 2 -33.37 -5.71 -16.07
C THR A 2 -32.53 -6.95 -16.30
N THR A 3 -31.27 -6.77 -16.62
CA THR A 3 -30.29 -7.87 -16.81
C THR A 3 -29.56 -8.18 -15.51
N ALA A 4 -29.09 -9.40 -15.35
CA ALA A 4 -28.16 -9.75 -14.29
C ALA A 4 -26.77 -9.17 -14.59
N HIS A 5 -26.09 -8.63 -13.58
CA HIS A 5 -24.75 -8.08 -13.73
C HIS A 5 -23.70 -9.01 -13.09
N LEU A 6 -22.88 -9.62 -13.93
CA LEU A 6 -21.79 -10.50 -13.51
C LEU A 6 -20.45 -9.81 -13.77
N ALA A 7 -19.53 -9.85 -12.80
CA ALA A 7 -18.20 -9.33 -13.01
C ALA A 7 -17.13 -10.09 -12.21
N VAL A 8 -15.91 -10.09 -12.74
CA VAL A 8 -14.70 -10.50 -12.03
C VAL A 8 -13.62 -9.44 -12.21
N PHE A 9 -13.15 -8.91 -11.11
CA PHE A 9 -12.09 -7.92 -11.06
C PHE A 9 -10.89 -8.46 -10.30
N TRP A 10 -9.69 -8.28 -10.84
CA TRP A 10 -8.48 -8.74 -10.17
C TRP A 10 -7.34 -7.76 -10.40
N GLY A 11 -6.39 -7.73 -9.46
CA GLY A 11 -5.20 -6.91 -9.62
C GLY A 11 -4.63 -6.39 -8.32
N ASP A 12 -3.66 -5.49 -8.45
CA ASP A 12 -2.97 -4.82 -7.35
C ASP A 12 -3.36 -3.34 -7.19
N ASP A 13 -4.32 -2.85 -7.97
CA ASP A 13 -4.92 -1.52 -7.81
C ASP A 13 -6.16 -1.58 -6.91
N GLY A 14 -5.95 -1.44 -5.60
CA GLY A 14 -7.06 -1.48 -4.65
C GLY A 14 -8.11 -0.38 -4.88
N TYR A 15 -7.69 0.82 -5.31
CA TYR A 15 -8.61 1.89 -5.65
C TYR A 15 -9.42 1.56 -6.91
N GLY A 16 -8.77 1.12 -7.97
CA GLY A 16 -9.44 0.73 -9.20
C GLY A 16 -10.40 -0.44 -9.02
N LEU A 17 -10.10 -1.38 -8.12
CA LEU A 17 -11.01 -2.48 -7.75
C LEU A 17 -12.31 -1.96 -7.12
N GLU A 18 -12.23 -1.03 -6.16
CA GLU A 18 -13.43 -0.44 -5.55
C GLU A 18 -14.21 0.42 -6.56
N GLU A 19 -13.54 1.21 -7.38
CA GLU A 19 -14.18 2.01 -8.45
C GLU A 19 -14.91 1.11 -9.45
N ALA A 20 -14.35 -0.04 -9.79
CA ALA A 20 -15.00 -1.01 -10.68
C ALA A 20 -16.27 -1.61 -10.06
N ILE A 21 -16.25 -1.91 -8.75
CA ILE A 21 -17.44 -2.36 -8.00
C ILE A 21 -18.51 -1.26 -8.01
N ASP A 22 -18.13 -0.01 -7.76
CA ASP A 22 -19.03 1.14 -7.77
C ASP A 22 -19.65 1.33 -9.16
N GLY A 23 -18.89 1.09 -10.23
CA GLY A 23 -19.39 1.08 -11.59
C GLY A 23 -20.48 0.03 -11.85
N VAL A 24 -20.34 -1.18 -11.29
CA VAL A 24 -21.40 -2.21 -11.36
C VAL A 24 -22.63 -1.75 -10.59
N ALA A 25 -22.46 -1.20 -9.39
CA ALA A 25 -23.58 -0.70 -8.59
C ALA A 25 -24.34 0.44 -9.29
N ALA A 26 -23.61 1.35 -9.96
CA ALA A 26 -24.20 2.44 -10.74
C ALA A 26 -25.02 1.92 -11.93
N ARG A 27 -24.54 0.89 -12.64
CA ARG A 27 -25.30 0.25 -13.74
C ARG A 27 -26.58 -0.42 -13.22
N LEU A 28 -26.49 -1.16 -12.11
CA LEU A 28 -27.67 -1.75 -11.47
C LEU A 28 -28.67 -0.68 -11.04
N ALA A 29 -28.20 0.43 -10.48
CA ALA A 29 -29.05 1.56 -10.11
C ALA A 29 -29.75 2.19 -11.33
N ALA A 30 -29.05 2.34 -12.45
CA ALA A 30 -29.61 2.87 -13.69
C ALA A 30 -30.70 1.93 -14.26
N ASP A 31 -30.47 0.63 -14.23
CA ASP A 31 -31.42 -0.39 -14.72
C ASP A 31 -32.64 -0.56 -13.80
N GLY A 32 -32.42 -0.48 -12.49
CA GLY A 32 -33.43 -0.73 -11.45
C GLY A 32 -34.13 0.52 -10.90
N GLY A 33 -33.65 1.72 -11.25
CA GLY A 33 -34.20 3.01 -10.79
C GLY A 33 -33.84 3.39 -9.34
N THR A 34 -33.26 2.47 -8.59
CA THR A 34 -32.80 2.69 -7.19
C THR A 34 -31.47 1.98 -6.95
N PRO A 35 -30.62 2.50 -6.05
CA PRO A 35 -29.36 1.86 -5.71
C PRO A 35 -29.54 0.45 -5.15
N PRO A 36 -28.68 -0.53 -5.56
CA PRO A 36 -28.78 -1.89 -5.02
C PRO A 36 -28.32 -1.96 -3.58
N GLY A 37 -28.92 -2.88 -2.81
CA GLY A 37 -28.37 -3.28 -1.52
C GLY A 37 -27.02 -3.97 -1.71
N ARG A 38 -25.97 -3.49 -1.03
CA ARG A 38 -24.63 -4.08 -1.15
C ARG A 38 -24.34 -5.08 -0.04
N ARG A 39 -23.84 -6.27 -0.42
CA ARG A 39 -23.37 -7.31 0.49
C ARG A 39 -21.95 -7.69 0.12
N ARG A 40 -21.01 -7.51 1.07
CA ARG A 40 -19.62 -7.93 0.89
C ARG A 40 -19.35 -9.18 1.70
N LEU A 41 -18.92 -10.23 1.03
CA LEU A 41 -18.63 -11.54 1.59
C LEU A 41 -17.15 -11.86 1.41
N GLN A 42 -16.62 -12.70 2.30
CA GLN A 42 -15.26 -13.23 2.18
C GLN A 42 -15.35 -14.68 1.69
N GLY A 43 -14.60 -15.02 0.66
CA GLY A 43 -14.60 -16.36 0.09
C GLY A 43 -14.16 -17.46 1.07
N SER A 44 -13.42 -17.09 2.14
CA SER A 44 -12.99 -18.01 3.20
C SER A 44 -14.09 -18.38 4.20
N THR A 45 -15.12 -17.56 4.35
CA THR A 45 -16.17 -17.71 5.37
C THR A 45 -17.59 -17.85 4.79
N THR A 46 -17.72 -17.88 3.46
CA THR A 46 -19.01 -18.03 2.77
C THR A 46 -19.03 -19.28 1.88
N SER A 47 -20.21 -19.72 1.50
CA SER A 47 -20.42 -20.85 0.58
C SER A 47 -21.10 -20.41 -0.72
N ALA A 48 -20.97 -21.22 -1.79
CA ALA A 48 -21.66 -20.99 -3.05
C ALA A 48 -23.19 -20.98 -2.88
N ALA A 49 -23.72 -21.78 -1.94
CA ALA A 49 -25.15 -21.84 -1.63
C ALA A 49 -25.64 -20.51 -1.02
N GLU A 50 -24.92 -19.97 -0.04
CA GLU A 50 -25.23 -18.68 0.57
C GLU A 50 -25.20 -17.52 -0.46
N ILE A 51 -24.21 -17.53 -1.36
CA ILE A 51 -24.16 -16.54 -2.45
C ILE A 51 -25.40 -16.70 -3.35
N ALA A 52 -25.75 -17.93 -3.74
CA ALA A 52 -26.89 -18.21 -4.59
C ALA A 52 -28.22 -17.71 -3.98
N GLU A 53 -28.44 -17.93 -2.67
CA GLU A 53 -29.63 -17.42 -1.96
C GLU A 53 -29.74 -15.90 -2.06
N LEU A 54 -28.63 -15.18 -1.91
CA LEU A 54 -28.60 -13.72 -1.94
C LEU A 54 -28.86 -13.13 -3.33
N VAL A 55 -28.47 -13.83 -4.40
CA VAL A 55 -28.53 -13.30 -5.76
C VAL A 55 -29.68 -13.87 -6.59
N ALA A 56 -30.34 -14.94 -6.15
CA ALA A 56 -31.41 -15.61 -6.91
C ALA A 56 -32.74 -14.83 -6.90
N THR A 57 -33.04 -14.14 -5.80
CA THR A 57 -34.33 -13.47 -5.63
C THR A 57 -34.35 -12.14 -6.36
N SER A 58 -35.17 -12.02 -7.40
CA SER A 58 -35.34 -10.76 -8.11
C SER A 58 -36.07 -9.72 -7.24
N PRO A 59 -35.65 -8.45 -7.28
CA PRO A 59 -36.30 -7.39 -6.49
C PRO A 59 -37.72 -7.11 -7.03
N LEU A 60 -38.68 -7.03 -6.12
CA LEU A 60 -40.07 -6.73 -6.49
C LEU A 60 -40.32 -5.22 -6.69
N PHE A 61 -39.53 -4.37 -6.02
CA PHE A 61 -39.74 -2.92 -6.00
C PHE A 61 -38.51 -2.12 -6.51
N GLY A 62 -37.67 -2.73 -7.31
CA GLY A 62 -36.40 -2.14 -7.75
C GLY A 62 -35.26 -2.28 -6.73
N GLY A 63 -34.10 -1.78 -7.06
CA GLY A 63 -32.92 -1.72 -6.16
C GLY A 63 -32.05 -2.96 -6.09
N GLY A 64 -32.50 -4.14 -6.33
CA GLY A 64 -31.71 -5.38 -6.36
C GLY A 64 -30.67 -5.59 -5.25
N THR A 65 -29.88 -6.62 -5.40
CA THR A 65 -28.75 -6.93 -4.50
C THR A 65 -27.46 -7.04 -5.31
N LEU A 66 -26.43 -6.30 -4.91
CA LEU A 66 -25.08 -6.47 -5.38
C LEU A 66 -24.26 -7.25 -4.34
N VAL A 67 -23.95 -8.50 -4.66
CA VAL A 67 -23.06 -9.33 -3.84
C VAL A 67 -21.63 -9.21 -4.36
N VAL A 68 -20.72 -8.80 -3.50
CA VAL A 68 -19.28 -8.70 -3.77
C VAL A 68 -18.56 -9.76 -2.96
N VAL A 69 -17.90 -10.70 -3.64
CA VAL A 69 -17.12 -11.77 -3.00
C VAL A 69 -15.64 -11.43 -3.09
N ALA A 70 -15.07 -11.05 -1.95
CA ALA A 70 -13.63 -10.82 -1.83
C ALA A 70 -12.89 -12.14 -1.59
N ASP A 71 -11.68 -12.26 -2.15
CA ASP A 71 -10.84 -13.46 -2.09
C ASP A 71 -11.61 -14.76 -2.43
N PRO A 72 -12.06 -14.94 -3.66
CA PRO A 72 -12.89 -16.09 -4.06
C PRO A 72 -12.11 -17.40 -4.18
N TYR A 73 -10.76 -17.41 -3.97
CA TYR A 73 -9.94 -18.62 -4.10
C TYR A 73 -10.47 -19.83 -3.30
N PRO A 74 -10.87 -19.70 -2.02
CA PRO A 74 -11.39 -20.84 -1.25
C PRO A 74 -12.62 -21.51 -1.86
N LEU A 75 -13.45 -20.74 -2.58
CA LEU A 75 -14.68 -21.25 -3.23
C LEU A 75 -14.39 -22.05 -4.50
N VAL A 76 -13.25 -21.84 -5.17
CA VAL A 76 -12.94 -22.46 -6.48
C VAL A 76 -11.71 -23.36 -6.44
N ARG A 77 -11.15 -23.61 -5.28
CA ARG A 77 -9.94 -24.45 -5.13
C ARG A 77 -10.15 -25.94 -5.41
N SER A 78 -11.41 -26.41 -5.37
CA SER A 78 -11.81 -27.77 -5.68
C SER A 78 -12.73 -27.82 -6.90
N GLU A 79 -12.79 -28.95 -7.61
CA GLU A 79 -13.68 -29.14 -8.76
C GLU A 79 -15.15 -28.98 -8.36
N ASP A 80 -15.55 -29.54 -7.22
CA ASP A 80 -16.91 -29.40 -6.69
C ASP A 80 -17.27 -27.94 -6.38
N GLY A 81 -16.33 -27.20 -5.77
CA GLY A 81 -16.48 -25.77 -5.50
C GLY A 81 -16.63 -24.96 -6.79
N ALA A 82 -15.80 -25.22 -7.78
CA ALA A 82 -15.89 -24.57 -9.08
C ALA A 82 -17.22 -24.90 -9.81
N ALA A 83 -17.68 -26.15 -9.73
CA ALA A 83 -18.98 -26.54 -10.26
C ALA A 83 -20.16 -25.90 -9.51
N ALA A 84 -20.07 -25.80 -8.19
CA ALA A 84 -21.08 -25.09 -7.39
C ALA A 84 -21.15 -23.61 -7.74
N LEU A 85 -20.00 -22.97 -7.91
CA LEU A 85 -19.95 -21.55 -8.28
C LEU A 85 -20.47 -21.28 -9.68
N ARG A 86 -20.25 -22.17 -10.64
CA ARG A 86 -20.89 -22.06 -11.98
C ARG A 86 -22.41 -22.06 -11.87
N ARG A 87 -22.98 -22.95 -11.05
CA ARG A 87 -24.43 -22.96 -10.79
C ARG A 87 -24.92 -21.67 -10.13
N THR A 88 -24.11 -21.10 -9.23
CA THR A 88 -24.41 -19.80 -8.61
C THR A 88 -24.44 -18.66 -9.64
N LEU A 89 -23.50 -18.66 -10.62
CA LEU A 89 -23.53 -17.69 -11.72
C LEU A 89 -24.80 -17.81 -12.56
N ASP A 90 -25.29 -19.03 -12.81
CA ASP A 90 -26.55 -19.28 -13.54
C ASP A 90 -27.81 -18.88 -12.74
N ALA A 91 -27.69 -18.81 -11.42
CA ALA A 91 -28.79 -18.50 -10.53
C ALA A 91 -28.98 -16.98 -10.27
N VAL A 92 -28.09 -16.11 -10.79
CA VAL A 92 -28.21 -14.66 -10.56
C VAL A 92 -29.47 -14.12 -11.25
N GLY A 93 -30.41 -13.67 -10.42
CA GLY A 93 -31.69 -13.12 -10.89
C GLY A 93 -31.53 -11.76 -11.58
N PRO A 94 -32.47 -11.42 -12.48
CA PRO A 94 -32.51 -10.11 -13.11
C PRO A 94 -32.58 -8.97 -12.09
N GLY A 95 -31.80 -7.91 -12.30
CA GLY A 95 -31.70 -6.78 -11.37
C GLY A 95 -30.73 -6.98 -10.20
N ASN A 96 -30.11 -8.16 -10.09
CA ASN A 96 -29.04 -8.43 -9.14
C ASN A 96 -27.66 -8.44 -9.79
N GLY A 97 -26.63 -8.28 -8.98
CA GLY A 97 -25.23 -8.34 -9.39
C GLY A 97 -24.39 -9.27 -8.53
N LEU A 98 -23.46 -9.98 -9.16
CA LEU A 98 -22.45 -10.78 -8.49
C LEU A 98 -21.07 -10.40 -9.01
N VAL A 99 -20.22 -9.93 -8.12
CA VAL A 99 -18.87 -9.47 -8.43
C VAL A 99 -17.86 -10.28 -7.61
N PHE A 100 -16.91 -10.90 -8.29
CA PHE A 100 -15.74 -11.52 -7.64
C PHE A 100 -14.56 -10.55 -7.68
N VAL A 101 -13.87 -10.41 -6.55
CA VAL A 101 -12.72 -9.52 -6.42
C VAL A 101 -11.52 -10.30 -5.90
N ALA A 102 -10.49 -10.41 -6.73
CA ALA A 102 -9.21 -11.01 -6.36
C ALA A 102 -8.15 -9.90 -6.22
N ALA A 103 -7.99 -9.38 -5.01
CA ALA A 103 -6.93 -8.42 -4.69
C ALA A 103 -5.59 -9.17 -4.59
N LEU A 104 -4.67 -8.89 -5.52
CA LEU A 104 -3.36 -9.55 -5.62
C LEU A 104 -2.29 -8.62 -5.04
N GLU A 105 -1.27 -9.18 -4.38
CA GLU A 105 -0.11 -8.41 -3.94
C GLU A 105 0.72 -7.89 -5.12
N ARG A 106 0.73 -8.67 -6.19
CA ARG A 106 1.43 -8.34 -7.44
C ARG A 106 0.74 -9.01 -8.63
N VAL A 107 0.59 -8.28 -9.70
CA VAL A 107 0.04 -8.81 -10.95
C VAL A 107 1.16 -9.46 -11.78
N ALA A 108 1.05 -10.77 -11.99
CA ALA A 108 1.92 -11.51 -12.89
C ALA A 108 1.46 -11.35 -14.35
N ARG A 109 2.31 -11.82 -15.31
CA ARG A 109 1.95 -11.81 -16.74
C ARG A 109 0.71 -12.67 -17.04
N THR A 110 0.54 -13.76 -16.30
CA THR A 110 -0.61 -14.66 -16.38
C THR A 110 -1.36 -14.59 -15.06
N PRO A 111 -2.69 -14.41 -15.06
CA PRO A 111 -3.46 -14.42 -13.83
C PRO A 111 -3.42 -15.79 -13.17
N PRO A 112 -3.62 -15.91 -11.85
CA PRO A 112 -3.75 -17.17 -11.16
C PRO A 112 -4.83 -18.06 -11.81
N ALA A 113 -4.64 -19.37 -11.82
CA ALA A 113 -5.54 -20.33 -12.48
C ALA A 113 -7.00 -20.17 -12.02
N TYR A 114 -7.23 -19.92 -10.74
CA TYR A 114 -8.59 -19.67 -10.21
C TYR A 114 -9.23 -18.40 -10.77
N VAL A 115 -8.46 -17.34 -11.01
CA VAL A 115 -8.94 -16.11 -11.64
C VAL A 115 -9.30 -16.37 -13.10
N ALA A 116 -8.48 -17.16 -13.80
CA ALA A 116 -8.75 -17.56 -15.18
C ALA A 116 -10.06 -18.35 -15.30
N ALA A 117 -10.32 -19.30 -14.40
CA ALA A 117 -11.57 -20.06 -14.34
C ALA A 117 -12.80 -19.17 -14.02
N LEU A 118 -12.67 -18.23 -13.08
CA LEU A 118 -13.74 -17.26 -12.79
C LEU A 118 -14.03 -16.36 -13.99
N ARG A 119 -12.96 -15.89 -14.65
CA ARG A 119 -13.08 -15.06 -15.85
C ARG A 119 -13.85 -15.79 -16.96
N GLU A 120 -13.48 -17.02 -17.24
CA GLU A 120 -14.17 -17.85 -18.23
C GLU A 120 -15.65 -18.00 -17.89
N GLY A 121 -16.00 -18.41 -16.68
CA GLY A 121 -17.37 -18.58 -16.24
C GLY A 121 -18.22 -17.30 -16.29
N VAL A 122 -17.62 -16.14 -15.97
CA VAL A 122 -18.29 -14.84 -16.02
C VAL A 122 -18.47 -14.37 -17.46
N VAL A 123 -17.43 -14.46 -18.30
CA VAL A 123 -17.47 -13.99 -19.71
C VAL A 123 -18.39 -14.85 -20.56
N GLU A 124 -18.45 -16.17 -20.37
CA GLU A 124 -19.40 -17.06 -21.05
C GLU A 124 -20.86 -16.66 -20.84
N ARG A 125 -21.15 -15.95 -19.75
CA ARG A 125 -22.47 -15.44 -19.40
C ARG A 125 -22.68 -13.96 -19.72
N GLY A 126 -21.78 -13.38 -20.54
CA GLY A 126 -21.83 -11.99 -20.95
C GLY A 126 -21.43 -10.98 -19.87
N GLY A 127 -20.79 -11.45 -18.78
CA GLY A 127 -20.30 -10.61 -17.70
C GLY A 127 -18.99 -9.92 -18.02
N GLU A 128 -18.60 -8.97 -17.18
CA GLU A 128 -17.39 -8.17 -17.30
C GLU A 128 -16.19 -8.85 -16.61
N ALA A 129 -15.04 -8.85 -17.26
CA ALA A 129 -13.79 -9.32 -16.67
C ALA A 129 -12.68 -8.30 -16.90
N ARG A 130 -12.08 -7.78 -15.82
CA ARG A 130 -11.09 -6.70 -15.93
C ARG A 130 -9.93 -6.86 -14.95
N GLU A 131 -8.71 -6.73 -15.49
CA GLU A 131 -7.50 -6.61 -14.72
C GLU A 131 -7.23 -5.14 -14.36
N LEU A 132 -6.96 -4.87 -13.09
CA LEU A 132 -6.74 -3.53 -12.55
C LEU A 132 -5.35 -3.47 -11.93
N ARG A 133 -4.45 -2.75 -12.60
CA ARG A 133 -3.05 -2.62 -12.21
C ARG A 133 -2.79 -1.26 -11.59
N ALA A 134 -2.22 -1.26 -10.40
CA ALA A 134 -1.74 -0.04 -9.79
C ALA A 134 -0.73 0.67 -10.70
N PRO A 135 -0.78 1.99 -10.80
CA PRO A 135 0.17 2.74 -11.60
C PRO A 135 1.59 2.50 -11.09
N THR A 136 2.53 2.35 -12.02
CA THR A 136 3.96 2.30 -11.68
C THR A 136 4.43 3.68 -11.20
N GLU A 137 5.52 3.72 -10.43
CA GLU A 137 6.07 4.98 -9.89
C GLU A 137 6.25 6.03 -10.99
N GLY A 138 6.81 5.66 -12.15
CA GLY A 138 7.00 6.58 -13.27
C GLY A 138 5.72 7.06 -13.98
N ARG A 139 4.58 6.41 -13.74
CA ARG A 139 3.28 6.78 -14.30
C ARG A 139 2.30 7.34 -13.26
N PHE A 140 2.71 7.38 -12.00
CA PHE A 140 1.79 7.74 -10.93
C PHE A 140 1.36 9.20 -10.98
N ALA A 141 2.25 10.13 -11.34
CA ALA A 141 1.88 11.53 -11.53
C ALA A 141 0.86 11.72 -12.66
N ALA A 142 1.04 11.06 -13.81
CA ALA A 142 0.07 11.11 -14.91
C ALA A 142 -1.28 10.47 -14.53
N TRP A 143 -1.26 9.42 -13.70
CA TRP A 143 -2.47 8.82 -13.16
C TRP A 143 -3.21 9.80 -12.23
N ILE A 144 -2.48 10.55 -11.38
CA ILE A 144 -3.05 11.61 -10.53
C ILE A 144 -3.68 12.72 -11.38
N GLU A 145 -3.02 13.15 -12.44
CA GLU A 145 -3.56 14.17 -13.37
C GLU A 145 -4.89 13.73 -14.00
N ALA A 146 -4.97 12.47 -14.43
CA ALA A 146 -6.22 11.91 -14.95
C ALA A 146 -7.33 11.90 -13.91
N ARG A 147 -7.04 11.45 -12.68
CA ARG A 147 -8.01 11.44 -11.57
C ARG A 147 -8.44 12.84 -11.15
N ALA A 148 -7.54 13.82 -11.15
CA ALA A 148 -7.86 15.22 -10.89
C ALA A 148 -8.83 15.78 -11.93
N SER A 149 -8.57 15.55 -13.21
CA SER A 149 -9.44 15.97 -14.33
C SER A 149 -10.85 15.40 -14.21
N GLU A 150 -10.98 14.10 -13.89
CA GLU A 150 -12.29 13.44 -13.70
C GLU A 150 -13.10 14.03 -12.54
N ARG A 151 -12.42 14.62 -11.54
CA ARG A 151 -13.03 15.26 -10.37
C ARG A 151 -13.16 16.77 -10.47
N GLY A 152 -12.78 17.33 -11.62
CA GLY A 152 -12.80 18.79 -11.82
C GLY A 152 -11.74 19.54 -11.00
N VAL A 153 -10.74 18.86 -10.43
CA VAL A 153 -9.63 19.49 -9.73
C VAL A 153 -8.57 19.93 -10.73
N ARG A 154 -8.29 21.22 -10.79
CA ARG A 154 -7.26 21.78 -11.65
C ARG A 154 -5.91 21.76 -10.95
N LEU A 155 -4.96 20.99 -11.48
CA LEU A 155 -3.59 20.92 -10.96
C LEU A 155 -2.66 21.81 -11.78
N GLY A 156 -1.92 22.64 -11.09
CA GLY A 156 -0.85 23.44 -11.66
C GLY A 156 0.40 22.63 -12.01
N ARG A 157 1.28 23.27 -12.76
CA ARG A 157 2.53 22.64 -13.20
C ARG A 157 3.32 22.10 -12.01
N GLY A 158 3.63 20.80 -12.01
CA GLY A 158 4.42 20.13 -10.99
C GLY A 158 3.62 19.66 -9.75
N ALA A 159 2.35 20.06 -9.59
CA ALA A 159 1.53 19.67 -8.42
C ALA A 159 1.26 18.16 -8.38
N ALA A 160 0.98 17.53 -9.53
CA ALA A 160 0.79 16.08 -9.61
C ALA A 160 2.07 15.30 -9.26
N GLN A 161 3.23 15.78 -9.71
CA GLN A 161 4.53 15.21 -9.41
C GLN A 161 4.85 15.29 -7.90
N GLU A 162 4.58 16.45 -7.31
CA GLU A 162 4.78 16.66 -5.87
C GLU A 162 3.84 15.77 -5.04
N LEU A 163 2.56 15.68 -5.43
CA LEU A 163 1.61 14.79 -4.78
C LEU A 163 2.03 13.32 -4.92
N ALA A 164 2.45 12.90 -6.11
CA ALA A 164 2.96 11.55 -6.35
C ALA A 164 4.18 11.23 -5.47
N ARG A 165 5.09 12.19 -5.31
CA ARG A 165 6.28 12.06 -4.47
C ARG A 165 5.90 11.87 -3.00
N ARG A 166 4.96 12.67 -2.48
CA ARG A 166 4.53 12.62 -1.08
C ARG A 166 3.76 11.34 -0.76
N VAL A 167 2.77 10.99 -1.58
CA VAL A 167 1.98 9.75 -1.42
C VAL A 167 2.85 8.52 -1.62
N GLY A 168 3.71 8.49 -2.64
CA GLY A 168 4.65 7.39 -2.87
C GLY A 168 5.67 7.24 -1.74
N GLY A 169 6.10 8.33 -1.11
CA GLY A 169 6.90 8.33 0.11
C GLY A 169 6.14 7.66 1.26
N ALA A 170 4.90 8.09 1.54
CA ALA A 170 4.08 7.54 2.61
C ALA A 170 3.89 6.01 2.49
N VAL A 171 3.65 5.50 1.28
CA VAL A 171 3.48 4.06 1.04
C VAL A 171 4.78 3.28 1.28
N ARG A 172 5.94 3.82 0.86
CA ARG A 172 7.23 3.14 1.06
C ARG A 172 7.66 3.07 2.51
N GLU A 173 7.28 4.06 3.31
CA GLU A 173 7.92 4.33 4.59
C GLU A 173 7.05 4.06 5.81
N ALA A 174 5.73 4.14 5.63
CA ALA A 174 4.77 3.85 6.69
C ALA A 174 4.28 2.39 6.69
N ASP A 175 4.93 1.49 5.93
CA ASP A 175 4.50 0.09 5.72
C ASP A 175 3.02 -0.01 5.26
N VAL A 176 2.56 1.04 4.58
CA VAL A 176 1.20 1.09 4.03
C VAL A 176 1.14 0.17 2.81
N ASP A 177 0.15 -0.70 2.79
CA ASP A 177 -0.11 -1.57 1.65
C ASP A 177 -0.13 -0.77 0.33
N ARG A 178 0.75 -1.14 -0.60
CA ARG A 178 0.89 -0.48 -1.90
C ARG A 178 -0.44 -0.39 -2.66
N ARG A 179 -1.36 -1.34 -2.42
CA ARG A 179 -2.71 -1.34 -3.01
C ARG A 179 -3.53 -0.11 -2.61
N ARG A 180 -3.19 0.56 -1.51
CA ARG A 180 -3.85 1.77 -1.02
C ARG A 180 -3.31 3.07 -1.60
N MET A 181 -2.25 3.02 -2.40
CA MET A 181 -1.59 4.21 -2.96
C MET A 181 -2.56 5.09 -3.76
N GLY A 182 -3.39 4.47 -4.61
CA GLY A 182 -4.42 5.19 -5.36
C GLY A 182 -5.46 5.84 -4.45
N GLN A 183 -5.93 5.14 -3.42
CA GLN A 183 -6.88 5.66 -2.45
C GLN A 183 -6.33 6.87 -1.69
N LEU A 184 -5.08 6.79 -1.25
CA LEU A 184 -4.42 7.92 -0.58
C LEU A 184 -4.30 9.14 -1.51
N ALA A 185 -3.87 8.92 -2.76
CA ALA A 185 -3.74 10.02 -3.71
C ALA A 185 -5.08 10.71 -4.00
N VAL A 186 -6.14 9.93 -4.16
CA VAL A 186 -7.49 10.49 -4.40
C VAL A 186 -8.01 11.23 -3.17
N SER A 187 -7.82 10.71 -1.97
CA SER A 187 -8.20 11.40 -0.74
C SER A 187 -7.48 12.75 -0.59
N GLU A 188 -6.18 12.79 -0.94
CA GLU A 188 -5.43 14.05 -0.92
C GLU A 188 -5.87 15.00 -2.03
N LEU A 189 -6.20 14.49 -3.24
CA LEU A 189 -6.77 15.31 -4.31
C LEU A 189 -8.11 15.95 -3.92
N GLU A 190 -9.00 15.19 -3.28
CA GLU A 190 -10.29 15.70 -2.79
C GLU A 190 -10.09 16.81 -1.76
N LYS A 191 -9.18 16.61 -0.81
CA LYS A 191 -8.80 17.61 0.18
C LYS A 191 -8.26 18.90 -0.48
N LEU A 192 -7.35 18.75 -1.44
CA LEU A 192 -6.78 19.89 -2.19
C LEU A 192 -7.83 20.61 -3.03
N GLY A 193 -8.73 19.86 -3.67
CA GLY A 193 -9.85 20.40 -4.44
C GLY A 193 -10.82 21.21 -3.57
N LEU A 194 -11.16 20.69 -2.38
CA LEU A 194 -11.99 21.42 -1.41
C LEU A 194 -11.30 22.70 -0.91
N TYR A 195 -10.00 22.67 -0.70
CA TYR A 195 -9.23 23.82 -0.26
C TYR A 195 -9.17 24.94 -1.29
N ARG A 196 -8.95 24.61 -2.56
CA ARG A 196 -8.80 25.60 -3.65
C ARG A 196 -10.09 25.92 -4.39
N GLY A 197 -11.12 25.10 -4.27
CA GLY A 197 -12.36 25.26 -5.01
C GLY A 197 -12.11 25.24 -6.53
N GLU A 198 -12.49 26.33 -7.20
CA GLU A 198 -12.28 26.48 -8.64
C GLU A 198 -10.87 26.96 -9.02
N ALA A 199 -10.04 27.35 -8.05
CA ALA A 199 -8.67 27.80 -8.32
C ALA A 199 -7.74 26.62 -8.60
N GLU A 200 -6.63 26.89 -9.28
CA GLU A 200 -5.59 25.89 -9.57
C GLU A 200 -4.81 25.54 -8.29
N VAL A 201 -4.59 24.24 -8.07
CA VAL A 201 -3.79 23.71 -6.97
C VAL A 201 -2.32 23.83 -7.33
N SER A 202 -1.56 24.62 -6.58
CA SER A 202 -0.12 24.81 -6.78
C SER A 202 0.71 23.73 -6.08
N VAL A 203 2.01 23.68 -6.39
CA VAL A 203 2.99 22.85 -5.66
C VAL A 203 3.04 23.24 -4.19
N ASP A 204 2.93 24.54 -3.87
CA ASP A 204 2.98 25.05 -2.51
C ASP A 204 1.73 24.61 -1.71
N ASP A 205 0.56 24.54 -2.34
CA ASP A 205 -0.65 24.01 -1.70
C ASP A 205 -0.48 22.52 -1.34
N VAL A 206 0.09 21.74 -2.28
CA VAL A 206 0.41 20.33 -2.00
C VAL A 206 1.42 20.24 -0.86
N ALA A 207 2.44 21.09 -0.86
CA ALA A 207 3.45 21.11 0.19
C ALA A 207 2.88 21.48 1.58
N ALA A 208 1.92 22.38 1.61
CA ALA A 208 1.29 22.83 2.85
C ALA A 208 0.28 21.82 3.43
N LEU A 209 -0.47 21.12 2.57
CA LEU A 209 -1.62 20.31 3.01
C LEU A 209 -1.35 18.81 3.03
N VAL A 210 -0.44 18.31 2.18
CA VAL A 210 -0.12 16.88 2.10
C VAL A 210 1.15 16.61 2.90
N PRO A 211 1.09 15.87 4.01
CA PRO A 211 2.28 15.58 4.81
C PRO A 211 3.35 14.85 4.00
N GLU A 212 4.59 15.19 4.24
CA GLU A 212 5.72 14.39 3.77
C GLU A 212 5.96 13.26 4.78
N ALA A 213 5.91 12.01 4.33
CA ALA A 213 6.08 10.85 5.23
C ALA A 213 7.47 10.84 5.88
N ILE A 214 8.50 11.22 5.11
CA ILE A 214 9.85 11.52 5.63
C ILE A 214 10.31 12.82 4.95
N PRO A 215 10.53 13.91 5.69
CA PRO A 215 11.15 15.11 5.13
C PRO A 215 12.54 14.79 4.57
N ALA A 216 13.04 15.62 3.67
CA ALA A 216 14.37 15.46 3.10
C ALA A 216 15.48 15.34 4.18
N SER A 217 15.27 15.99 5.33
CA SER A 217 16.11 15.84 6.52
C SER A 217 16.09 14.42 7.12
N GLY A 218 14.95 13.73 7.07
CA GLY A 218 14.82 12.35 7.55
C GLY A 218 15.58 11.36 6.68
N TRP A 219 15.51 11.51 5.35
CA TRP A 219 16.35 10.71 4.44
C TRP A 219 17.84 10.94 4.68
N ALA A 220 18.25 12.21 4.81
CA ALA A 220 19.64 12.55 5.10
C ALA A 220 20.09 11.97 6.46
N PHE A 221 19.20 11.93 7.44
CA PHE A 221 19.46 11.31 8.75
C PHE A 221 19.62 9.78 8.63
N LEU A 222 18.69 9.09 7.99
CA LEU A 222 18.77 7.63 7.77
C LEU A 222 19.99 7.23 6.95
N ASP A 223 20.39 8.05 5.99
CA ASP A 223 21.61 7.85 5.23
C ASP A 223 22.84 8.03 6.11
N ALA A 224 22.87 9.06 6.94
CA ALA A 224 23.96 9.27 7.89
C ALA A 224 24.12 8.10 8.85
N VAL A 225 23.00 7.50 9.31
CA VAL A 225 23.02 6.27 10.11
C VAL A 225 23.60 5.10 9.31
N GLY A 226 23.10 4.84 8.10
CA GLY A 226 23.57 3.74 7.25
C GLY A 226 25.06 3.88 6.89
N GLU A 227 25.54 5.11 6.68
CA GLU A 227 26.93 5.45 6.40
C GLU A 227 27.83 5.45 7.65
N ARG A 228 27.27 5.24 8.83
CA ARG A 228 27.96 5.34 10.14
C ARG A 228 28.53 6.74 10.39
N ASN A 229 27.91 7.76 9.86
CA ASN A 229 28.30 9.15 10.07
C ASN A 229 27.54 9.74 11.28
N VAL A 230 28.01 9.39 12.48
CA VAL A 230 27.43 9.83 13.77
C VAL A 230 27.32 11.35 13.84
N ARG A 231 28.39 12.06 13.46
CA ARG A 231 28.42 13.53 13.54
C ARG A 231 27.28 14.14 12.74
N ARG A 232 27.09 13.67 11.50
CA ARG A 232 26.01 14.15 10.63
C ARG A 232 24.65 13.75 11.17
N ALA A 233 24.47 12.50 11.66
CA ALA A 233 23.22 12.04 12.25
C ALA A 233 22.81 12.87 13.46
N VAL A 234 23.73 13.13 14.39
CA VAL A 234 23.48 13.97 15.58
C VAL A 234 23.14 15.41 15.19
N THR A 235 23.77 15.97 14.16
CA THR A 235 23.46 17.33 13.68
C THR A 235 22.07 17.43 13.08
N LEU A 236 21.58 16.39 12.38
CA LEU A 236 20.27 16.38 11.73
C LEU A 236 19.12 16.03 12.68
N LEU A 237 19.38 15.30 13.77
CA LEU A 237 18.39 14.79 14.70
C LEU A 237 17.46 15.86 15.30
N PRO A 238 17.96 17.02 15.84
CA PRO A 238 17.09 18.03 16.43
C PRO A 238 16.04 18.55 15.46
N GLY A 239 16.43 18.98 14.26
CA GLY A 239 15.50 19.48 13.24
C GLY A 239 14.53 18.41 12.73
N LEU A 240 14.95 17.13 12.76
CA LEU A 240 14.06 16.02 12.43
C LEU A 240 12.99 15.84 13.51
N LEU A 241 13.34 15.86 14.78
CA LEU A 241 12.42 15.71 15.91
C LEU A 241 11.47 16.91 16.09
N GLU A 242 11.77 18.06 15.52
CA GLU A 242 10.86 19.22 15.46
C GLU A 242 9.72 19.01 14.43
N SER A 243 9.99 18.25 13.36
CA SER A 243 9.07 18.06 12.24
C SER A 243 8.43 16.67 12.19
N VAL A 244 9.02 15.67 12.84
CA VAL A 244 8.58 14.27 12.81
C VAL A 244 8.41 13.76 14.25
N PRO A 245 7.25 13.16 14.60
CA PRO A 245 7.05 12.57 15.92
C PRO A 245 8.08 11.49 16.27
N GLU A 246 8.56 11.48 17.51
CA GLU A 246 9.57 10.51 18.01
C GLU A 246 9.25 9.04 17.64
N PRO A 247 8.00 8.52 17.81
CA PRO A 247 7.70 7.14 17.44
C PRO A 247 7.89 6.83 15.94
N VAL A 248 7.65 7.84 15.08
CA VAL A 248 7.86 7.70 13.63
C VAL A 248 9.35 7.62 13.31
N VAL A 249 10.18 8.42 13.97
CA VAL A 249 11.65 8.36 13.81
C VAL A 249 12.19 7.00 14.23
N VAL A 250 11.70 6.44 15.35
CA VAL A 250 12.08 5.09 15.80
C VAL A 250 11.67 4.02 14.80
N ALA A 251 10.45 4.07 14.28
CA ALA A 251 9.99 3.12 13.27
C ALA A 251 10.86 3.16 12.00
N GLN A 252 11.27 4.36 11.59
CA GLN A 252 12.17 4.56 10.45
C GLN A 252 13.58 4.01 10.72
N LEU A 253 14.12 4.22 11.92
CA LEU A 253 15.40 3.66 12.33
C LEU A 253 15.35 2.12 12.35
N HIS A 254 14.32 1.54 12.96
CA HIS A 254 14.10 0.10 12.98
C HIS A 254 14.10 -0.48 11.56
N ARG A 255 13.31 0.13 10.67
CA ARG A 255 13.25 -0.28 9.27
C ARG A 255 14.62 -0.20 8.59
N ARG A 256 15.34 0.93 8.74
CA ARG A 256 16.64 1.13 8.11
C ARG A 256 17.67 0.10 8.59
N VAL A 257 17.77 -0.14 9.90
CA VAL A 257 18.73 -1.11 10.45
C VAL A 257 18.37 -2.54 10.01
N ARG A 258 17.08 -2.89 9.97
CA ARG A 258 16.61 -4.18 9.43
C ARG A 258 16.96 -4.34 7.94
N GLU A 259 16.75 -3.31 7.11
CA GLU A 259 17.12 -3.32 5.70
C GLU A 259 18.63 -3.51 5.50
N LEU A 260 19.46 -2.88 6.35
CA LEU A 260 20.91 -3.06 6.34
C LEU A 260 21.31 -4.50 6.72
N ALA A 261 20.66 -5.09 7.73
CA ALA A 261 20.90 -6.47 8.14
C ALA A 261 20.56 -7.45 7.00
N ILE A 262 19.37 -7.31 6.41
CA ILE A 262 18.96 -8.13 5.25
C ILE A 262 19.93 -7.97 4.07
N ALA A 263 20.33 -6.73 3.75
CA ALA A 263 21.26 -6.47 2.64
C ALA A 263 22.63 -7.09 2.90
N ARG A 264 23.12 -7.07 4.15
CA ARG A 264 24.38 -7.68 4.55
C ARG A 264 24.35 -9.21 4.44
N ASP A 265 23.33 -9.85 5.00
CA ASP A 265 23.19 -11.31 4.98
C ASP A 265 23.02 -11.83 3.55
N ALA A 266 22.23 -11.14 2.75
CA ALA A 266 22.02 -11.48 1.36
C ALA A 266 23.31 -11.31 0.52
N ALA A 267 24.11 -10.27 0.80
CA ALA A 267 25.41 -10.08 0.16
C ALA A 267 26.42 -11.18 0.57
N ALA A 268 26.43 -11.57 1.85
CA ALA A 268 27.26 -12.66 2.35
C ALA A 268 26.86 -14.02 1.77
N SER A 269 25.56 -14.21 1.48
CA SER A 269 25.02 -15.44 0.86
C SER A 269 25.12 -15.45 -0.67
N GLY A 270 25.73 -14.43 -1.30
CA GLY A 270 25.85 -14.35 -2.76
C GLY A 270 24.54 -14.12 -3.50
N SER A 271 23.54 -13.51 -2.85
CA SER A 271 22.24 -13.23 -3.45
C SER A 271 22.37 -12.28 -4.64
N THR A 272 21.62 -12.56 -5.70
CA THR A 272 21.59 -11.70 -6.90
C THR A 272 20.79 -10.42 -6.65
N PRO A 273 21.04 -9.32 -7.38
CA PRO A 273 20.29 -8.07 -7.24
C PRO A 273 18.76 -8.23 -7.33
N PRO A 274 18.19 -9.04 -8.24
CA PRO A 274 16.75 -9.29 -8.26
C PRO A 274 16.20 -9.98 -7.01
N GLN A 275 16.97 -10.91 -6.42
CA GLN A 275 16.60 -11.57 -5.16
C GLN A 275 16.61 -10.57 -4.00
N LEU A 276 17.62 -9.72 -3.93
CA LEU A 276 17.73 -8.63 -2.96
C LEU A 276 16.57 -7.64 -3.08
N MET A 277 16.22 -7.23 -4.31
CA MET A 277 15.04 -6.37 -4.54
C MET A 277 13.76 -6.99 -3.98
N LYS A 278 13.59 -8.31 -4.15
CA LYS A 278 12.44 -9.04 -3.61
C LYS A 278 12.46 -9.11 -2.08
N LEU A 279 13.61 -9.40 -1.47
CA LEU A 279 13.78 -9.48 0.00
C LEU A 279 13.54 -8.13 0.68
N LEU A 280 14.02 -7.05 0.07
CA LEU A 280 13.87 -5.68 0.59
C LEU A 280 12.53 -5.03 0.20
N GLY A 281 11.70 -5.70 -0.61
CA GLY A 281 10.45 -5.13 -1.11
C GLY A 281 10.63 -3.87 -1.96
N SER A 282 11.85 -3.63 -2.47
CA SER A 282 12.20 -2.41 -3.22
C SER A 282 12.06 -2.63 -4.72
N GLY A 283 11.37 -1.71 -5.40
CA GLY A 283 11.29 -1.66 -6.87
C GLY A 283 12.48 -0.97 -7.55
N SER A 284 13.41 -0.38 -6.78
CA SER A 284 14.53 0.42 -7.28
C SER A 284 15.88 -0.25 -7.04
N GLY A 285 16.56 -0.61 -8.12
CA GLY A 285 17.93 -1.15 -8.05
C GLY A 285 18.93 -0.17 -7.44
N PHE A 286 18.72 1.15 -7.60
CA PHE A 286 19.55 2.18 -6.99
C PHE A 286 19.46 2.15 -5.46
N VAL A 287 18.26 2.04 -4.90
CA VAL A 287 18.05 1.96 -3.44
C VAL A 287 18.70 0.69 -2.88
N VAL A 288 18.52 -0.44 -3.54
CA VAL A 288 19.13 -1.72 -3.15
C VAL A 288 20.66 -1.62 -3.16
N GLN A 289 21.25 -1.07 -4.23
CA GLN A 289 22.71 -0.89 -4.30
C GLN A 289 23.24 0.03 -3.19
N LYS A 290 22.50 1.10 -2.87
CA LYS A 290 22.84 1.99 -1.76
C LYS A 290 22.84 1.26 -0.43
N LEU A 291 21.80 0.45 -0.14
CA LEU A 291 21.71 -0.35 1.09
C LEU A 291 22.84 -1.38 1.18
N VAL A 292 23.20 -2.03 0.09
CA VAL A 292 24.36 -2.94 0.04
C VAL A 292 25.65 -2.19 0.38
N ASN A 293 25.89 -1.02 -0.24
CA ASN A 293 27.06 -0.21 0.04
C ASN A 293 27.10 0.31 1.48
N GLN A 294 25.95 0.65 2.07
CA GLN A 294 25.86 1.06 3.46
C GLN A 294 26.06 -0.15 4.41
N SER A 295 25.44 -1.30 4.12
CA SER A 295 25.54 -2.51 4.95
C SER A 295 26.96 -3.05 5.04
N SER A 296 27.79 -2.88 4.02
CA SER A 296 29.21 -3.29 4.04
C SER A 296 30.05 -2.57 5.09
N ARG A 297 29.55 -1.45 5.65
CA ARG A 297 30.21 -0.69 6.71
C ARG A 297 29.91 -1.20 8.11
N TRP A 298 29.02 -2.19 8.23
CA TRP A 298 28.55 -2.75 9.49
C TRP A 298 28.99 -4.21 9.63
N ALA A 299 29.36 -4.65 10.83
CA ALA A 299 29.44 -6.07 11.13
C ALA A 299 28.04 -6.63 11.46
N ALA A 300 27.83 -7.95 11.33
CA ALA A 300 26.54 -8.57 11.63
C ALA A 300 26.11 -8.29 13.08
N GLY A 301 26.97 -8.55 14.05
CA GLY A 301 26.69 -8.29 15.47
C GLY A 301 26.45 -6.81 15.81
N GLU A 302 27.00 -5.88 15.04
CA GLU A 302 26.72 -4.44 15.23
C GLU A 302 25.29 -4.07 14.78
N LEU A 303 24.76 -4.71 13.73
CA LEU A 303 23.39 -4.50 13.28
C LEU A 303 22.38 -5.13 14.24
N GLU A 304 22.71 -6.28 14.83
CA GLU A 304 21.92 -6.91 15.88
C GLU A 304 21.85 -6.00 17.13
N ALA A 305 22.99 -5.53 17.61
CA ALA A 305 23.03 -4.58 18.74
C ALA A 305 22.29 -3.26 18.43
N ALA A 306 22.38 -2.77 17.19
CA ALA A 306 21.65 -1.59 16.77
C ALA A 306 20.12 -1.81 16.77
N LEU A 307 19.65 -2.99 16.38
CA LEU A 307 18.21 -3.35 16.45
C LEU A 307 17.73 -3.45 17.90
N GLU A 308 18.49 -4.07 18.78
CA GLU A 308 18.19 -4.14 20.23
C GLU A 308 18.10 -2.73 20.84
N GLY A 309 19.06 -1.86 20.52
CA GLY A 309 19.04 -0.48 20.99
C GLY A 309 17.88 0.35 20.43
N VAL A 310 17.42 0.07 19.22
CA VAL A 310 16.18 0.71 18.67
C VAL A 310 14.94 0.22 19.43
N LEU A 311 14.88 -1.04 19.83
CA LEU A 311 13.80 -1.57 20.67
C LEU A 311 13.75 -0.88 22.04
N GLU A 312 14.91 -0.67 22.69
CA GLU A 312 14.99 0.10 23.94
C GLU A 312 14.54 1.55 23.78
N LEU A 313 14.83 2.18 22.62
CA LEU A 313 14.31 3.51 22.30
C LEU A 313 12.78 3.51 22.16
N ASP A 314 12.21 2.50 21.50
CA ASP A 314 10.76 2.36 21.31
C ASP A 314 10.04 2.22 22.66
N ASP A 315 10.57 1.38 23.56
CA ASP A 315 10.03 1.18 24.92
C ASP A 315 10.04 2.47 25.74
N ARG A 316 11.11 3.25 25.66
CA ARG A 316 11.21 4.55 26.35
C ARG A 316 10.20 5.56 25.82
N ILE A 317 10.03 5.62 24.50
CA ILE A 317 9.12 6.58 23.85
C ILE A 317 7.66 6.23 24.10
N LYS A 318 7.32 4.94 24.13
CA LYS A 318 5.98 4.44 24.45
C LYS A 318 5.62 4.51 25.95
N GLY A 319 6.54 4.96 26.78
CA GLY A 319 6.29 5.19 28.20
C GLY A 319 6.45 3.97 29.11
N ALA A 320 7.11 2.91 28.64
CA ALA A 320 7.49 1.78 29.51
C ALA A 320 8.38 2.24 30.69
N THR A 321 9.14 3.32 30.47
CA THR A 321 9.87 4.01 31.53
C THR A 321 9.49 5.50 31.51
N PRO A 322 9.02 6.09 32.63
CA PRO A 322 8.74 7.51 32.70
C PRO A 322 9.95 8.34 32.27
N SER A 323 9.79 9.18 31.25
CA SER A 323 10.88 9.99 30.70
C SER A 323 10.39 11.36 30.24
N THR A 324 11.20 12.38 30.48
CA THR A 324 10.99 13.72 29.93
C THR A 324 11.39 13.75 28.46
N GLU A 325 10.92 14.76 27.72
CA GLU A 325 11.33 14.97 26.33
C GLU A 325 12.85 15.07 26.18
N ALA A 326 13.51 15.81 27.08
CA ALA A 326 14.96 15.92 27.09
C ALA A 326 15.67 14.58 27.26
N GLN A 327 15.13 13.70 28.13
CA GLN A 327 15.68 12.36 28.33
C GLN A 327 15.49 11.45 27.11
N ARG A 328 14.35 11.56 26.42
CA ARG A 328 14.12 10.81 25.19
C ARG A 328 15.05 11.29 24.06
N ARG A 329 15.23 12.60 23.88
CA ARG A 329 16.20 13.17 22.93
C ARG A 329 17.64 12.74 23.23
N LEU A 330 18.01 12.69 24.50
CA LEU A 330 19.31 12.17 24.92
C LEU A 330 19.46 10.69 24.57
N ALA A 331 18.41 9.87 24.75
CA ALA A 331 18.44 8.45 24.41
C ALA A 331 18.73 8.20 22.91
N PHE A 332 18.14 8.99 22.02
CA PHE A 332 18.50 8.95 20.58
C PHE A 332 19.98 9.27 20.35
N THR A 333 20.50 10.29 21.03
CA THR A 333 21.90 10.72 20.88
C THR A 333 22.86 9.64 21.38
N LEU A 334 22.54 9.00 22.52
CA LEU A 334 23.32 7.90 23.07
C LEU A 334 23.29 6.69 22.14
N TRP A 335 22.11 6.30 21.64
CA TRP A 335 22.00 5.22 20.66
C TRP A 335 22.86 5.49 19.41
N LEU A 336 22.83 6.71 18.87
CA LEU A 336 23.69 7.09 17.74
C LEU A 336 25.18 6.96 18.08
N ALA A 337 25.60 7.39 19.27
CA ALA A 337 26.99 7.32 19.69
C ALA A 337 27.46 5.88 19.91
N GLU A 338 26.63 5.04 20.51
CA GLU A 338 26.97 3.67 20.90
C GLU A 338 26.85 2.69 19.71
N CYS A 339 25.74 2.74 18.98
CA CYS A 339 25.48 1.76 17.93
C CYS A 339 26.02 2.19 16.57
N VAL A 340 25.94 3.48 16.22
CA VAL A 340 26.42 3.98 14.92
C VAL A 340 27.89 4.32 14.95
N GLY A 341 28.44 4.75 16.12
CA GLY A 341 29.82 5.16 16.32
C GLY A 341 30.84 4.08 16.67
N ALA A 342 30.43 2.86 16.92
CA ALA A 342 31.21 1.83 17.60
C ALA A 342 32.50 1.33 16.89
N ARG A 343 32.86 1.85 15.71
CA ARG A 343 34.05 1.39 14.95
C ARG A 343 35.40 1.73 15.59
N ASP A 344 35.45 2.64 16.60
CA ASP A 344 36.69 3.12 17.20
C ASP A 344 37.13 2.38 18.48
N ARG A 345 36.40 1.35 18.93
CA ARG A 345 36.73 0.64 20.19
C ARG A 345 37.41 -0.72 20.01
N GLY A 346 37.81 -1.09 18.82
CA GLY A 346 38.29 -2.43 18.50
C GLY A 346 39.74 -2.50 18.02
N VAL A 347 40.69 -1.72 18.59
CA VAL A 347 42.13 -2.03 18.51
C VAL A 347 42.84 -1.29 19.64
N THR A 348 42.75 -1.80 20.87
CA THR A 348 43.82 -1.70 21.89
C THR A 348 43.57 -2.76 22.95
N ALA A 349 44.12 -3.93 22.72
CA ALA A 349 44.59 -4.86 23.77
C ALA A 349 45.64 -5.77 23.12
#